data_8b24b47d296ef4ceb55199c36e70e63c
#
_entry.id   8b24b47d296ef4ceb55199c36e70e63c
#
_cell.length_a   1.000
_cell.length_b   1.000
_cell.length_c   1.000
_cell.angle_alpha   90.00
_cell.angle_beta   90.00
_cell.angle_gamma   90.00
#
_symmetry.space_group_name_H-M   'P 1'
#
loop_
_entity.id
_entity.type
_entity.pdbx_description
1 polymer ?
#
loop_
_entity_poly.entity_id
_entity_poly.type
_entity_poly.pdbx_seq_one_letter_code
_entity_poly.pdbx_strand_id
1 'polypeptide(L)'
;LRSHSALAEALAAVVDEGLTAAVGVSNYSVREVRSIRRALESRGVPLASNQIEYSLLRRRPESVGLIAECREHGVLPLAYSPIGQGRLTGKYSAANPPPSSRTFSTHPMAEVDRVVAVLREIGEPAGRTPSQVALRWLVEKGAVPIPGAKHAGQAEQNAGALGWSLTAEEVARLDAAALDGTRTLRQRIWQHG
;
A
#
# COMPACT_ATOMS: atom_id res chain seq x y z
N LEU A 1 -6.68 -25.05 -4.44
CA LEU A 1 -7.20 -23.69 -4.20
C LEU A 1 -8.73 -23.78 -4.15
N ARG A 2 -9.35 -23.21 -3.10
CA ARG A 2 -10.81 -23.12 -3.01
C ARG A 2 -11.30 -22.08 -4.02
N SER A 3 -12.53 -22.26 -4.56
CA SER A 3 -13.16 -21.26 -5.42
C SER A 3 -13.49 -19.98 -4.64
N HIS A 4 -13.58 -18.84 -5.32
CA HIS A 4 -14.02 -17.58 -4.67
C HIS A 4 -15.42 -17.71 -4.07
N SER A 5 -16.30 -18.52 -4.67
CA SER A 5 -17.62 -18.79 -4.10
C SER A 5 -17.52 -19.52 -2.75
N ALA A 6 -16.72 -20.58 -2.65
CA ALA A 6 -16.54 -21.30 -1.38
C ALA A 6 -15.86 -20.43 -0.30
N LEU A 7 -14.96 -19.53 -0.72
CA LEU A 7 -14.35 -18.57 0.21
C LEU A 7 -15.37 -17.53 0.67
N ALA A 8 -16.20 -17.00 -0.22
CA ALA A 8 -17.24 -16.04 0.10
C ALA A 8 -18.27 -16.61 1.07
N GLU A 9 -18.66 -17.87 0.90
CA GLU A 9 -19.56 -18.58 1.85
C GLU A 9 -18.95 -18.61 3.26
N ALA A 10 -17.67 -19.00 3.36
CA ALA A 10 -16.99 -19.05 4.65
C ALA A 10 -16.83 -17.67 5.31
N LEU A 11 -16.51 -16.64 4.50
CA LEU A 11 -16.37 -15.25 4.98
C LEU A 11 -17.73 -14.67 5.39
N ALA A 12 -18.80 -14.96 4.65
CA ALA A 12 -20.14 -14.51 4.99
C ALA A 12 -20.61 -15.17 6.30
N ALA A 13 -20.35 -16.46 6.48
CA ALA A 13 -20.73 -17.15 7.71
C ALA A 13 -20.12 -16.52 8.97
N VAL A 14 -18.84 -16.10 8.95
CA VAL A 14 -18.22 -15.45 10.12
C VAL A 14 -18.78 -14.06 10.40
N VAL A 15 -19.33 -13.37 9.39
CA VAL A 15 -20.07 -12.11 9.57
C VAL A 15 -21.44 -12.39 10.15
N ASP A 16 -22.17 -13.36 9.60
CA ASP A 16 -23.52 -13.75 10.04
C ASP A 16 -23.53 -14.23 11.50
N GLU A 17 -22.46 -14.94 11.91
CA GLU A 17 -22.25 -15.37 13.31
C GLU A 17 -21.79 -14.25 14.24
N GLY A 18 -21.59 -13.02 13.74
CA GLY A 18 -21.15 -11.88 14.53
C GLY A 18 -19.69 -11.96 15.01
N LEU A 19 -18.87 -12.85 14.46
CA LEU A 19 -17.46 -13.03 14.82
C LEU A 19 -16.57 -11.92 14.26
N THR A 20 -17.02 -11.24 13.21
CA THR A 20 -16.35 -10.05 12.64
C THR A 20 -17.38 -9.09 12.09
N ALA A 21 -17.04 -7.79 12.10
CA ALA A 21 -17.90 -6.74 11.51
C ALA A 21 -17.67 -6.58 9.99
N ALA A 22 -16.50 -7.00 9.46
CA ALA A 22 -16.15 -6.81 8.06
C ALA A 22 -15.13 -7.86 7.61
N VAL A 23 -15.08 -8.11 6.29
CA VAL A 23 -14.15 -9.05 5.69
C VAL A 23 -13.36 -8.39 4.57
N GLY A 24 -12.10 -8.79 4.40
CA GLY A 24 -11.22 -8.31 3.37
C GLY A 24 -10.37 -9.44 2.78
N VAL A 25 -9.64 -9.11 1.71
CA VAL A 25 -8.70 -10.01 1.04
C VAL A 25 -7.30 -9.43 1.01
N SER A 26 -6.33 -10.21 0.56
CA SER A 26 -4.95 -9.73 0.43
C SER A 26 -4.33 -10.18 -0.89
N ASN A 27 -3.62 -9.25 -1.55
CA ASN A 27 -2.90 -9.46 -2.81
C ASN A 27 -3.77 -9.90 -4.00
N TYR A 28 -5.04 -9.56 -4.00
CA TYR A 28 -5.95 -9.87 -5.10
C TYR A 28 -5.74 -8.90 -6.26
N SER A 29 -5.72 -9.45 -7.48
CA SER A 29 -5.77 -8.70 -8.74
C SER A 29 -7.17 -8.11 -8.98
N VAL A 30 -7.31 -7.22 -9.95
CA VAL A 30 -8.61 -6.66 -10.40
C VAL A 30 -9.64 -7.77 -10.65
N ARG A 31 -9.24 -8.83 -11.37
CA ARG A 31 -10.14 -9.95 -11.68
C ARG A 31 -10.59 -10.70 -10.42
N GLU A 32 -9.70 -10.92 -9.48
CA GLU A 32 -9.99 -11.63 -8.23
C GLU A 32 -10.86 -10.78 -7.31
N VAL A 33 -10.58 -9.46 -7.19
CA VAL A 33 -11.45 -8.51 -6.46
C VAL A 33 -12.87 -8.53 -7.02
N ARG A 34 -13.03 -8.42 -8.34
CA ARG A 34 -14.35 -8.52 -8.99
C ARG A 34 -15.06 -9.83 -8.68
N SER A 35 -14.34 -10.94 -8.71
CA SER A 35 -14.91 -12.26 -8.49
C SER A 35 -15.37 -12.47 -7.04
N ILE A 36 -14.51 -12.18 -6.06
CA ILE A 36 -14.84 -12.35 -4.64
C ILE A 36 -15.93 -11.36 -4.19
N ARG A 37 -15.88 -10.10 -4.66
CA ARG A 37 -16.88 -9.08 -4.36
C ARG A 37 -18.26 -9.52 -4.78
N ARG A 38 -18.43 -9.97 -6.04
CA ARG A 38 -19.74 -10.48 -6.52
C ARG A 38 -20.24 -11.68 -5.71
N ALA A 39 -19.34 -12.58 -5.32
CA ALA A 39 -19.71 -13.73 -4.51
C ALA A 39 -20.13 -13.35 -3.09
N LEU A 40 -19.48 -12.36 -2.47
CA LEU A 40 -19.88 -11.81 -1.17
C LEU A 40 -21.18 -11.01 -1.25
N GLU A 41 -21.36 -10.19 -2.29
CA GLU A 41 -22.60 -9.41 -2.53
C GLU A 41 -23.83 -10.30 -2.65
N SER A 42 -23.71 -11.49 -3.25
CA SER A 42 -24.82 -12.45 -3.31
C SER A 42 -25.25 -12.96 -1.93
N ARG A 43 -24.44 -12.76 -0.91
CA ARG A 43 -24.71 -13.05 0.50
C ARG A 43 -25.02 -11.78 1.32
N GLY A 44 -25.13 -10.61 0.68
CA GLY A 44 -25.35 -9.34 1.35
C GLY A 44 -24.15 -8.80 2.15
N VAL A 45 -22.96 -9.36 1.96
CA VAL A 45 -21.73 -8.98 2.68
C VAL A 45 -20.85 -8.15 1.74
N PRO A 46 -20.53 -6.88 2.06
CA PRO A 46 -19.60 -6.09 1.25
C PRO A 46 -18.15 -6.54 1.47
N LEU A 47 -17.35 -6.52 0.40
CA LEU A 47 -15.90 -6.64 0.50
C LEU A 47 -15.34 -5.31 1.04
N ALA A 48 -14.80 -5.29 2.27
CA ALA A 48 -14.37 -4.07 2.91
C ALA A 48 -12.97 -3.60 2.45
N SER A 49 -12.04 -4.52 2.20
CA SER A 49 -10.65 -4.13 1.88
C SER A 49 -9.92 -5.14 1.02
N ASN A 50 -8.87 -4.66 0.32
CA ASN A 50 -7.82 -5.48 -0.27
C ASN A 50 -6.46 -5.00 0.25
N GLN A 51 -5.74 -5.84 1.00
CA GLN A 51 -4.42 -5.51 1.52
C GLN A 51 -3.35 -5.85 0.47
N ILE A 52 -2.59 -4.85 0.02
CA ILE A 52 -1.65 -4.96 -1.11
C ILE A 52 -0.32 -4.29 -0.81
N GLU A 53 0.78 -4.72 -1.47
CA GLU A 53 2.04 -3.96 -1.44
C GLU A 53 1.87 -2.70 -2.31
N TYR A 54 1.83 -1.53 -1.64
CA TYR A 54 1.67 -0.27 -2.34
C TYR A 54 2.49 0.83 -1.69
N SER A 55 3.32 1.50 -2.49
CA SER A 55 4.21 2.58 -2.04
C SER A 55 4.79 3.30 -3.25
N LEU A 56 5.55 4.38 -3.03
CA LEU A 56 6.35 5.04 -4.09
C LEU A 56 7.42 4.13 -4.72
N LEU A 57 7.74 2.97 -4.12
CA LEU A 57 8.62 1.96 -4.70
C LEU A 57 7.84 0.82 -5.37
N ARG A 58 6.51 0.87 -5.37
CA ARG A 58 5.65 -0.12 -6.00
C ARG A 58 4.30 0.49 -6.37
N ARG A 59 4.27 1.18 -7.51
CA ARG A 59 3.04 1.78 -8.08
C ARG A 59 2.21 0.82 -8.93
N ARG A 60 2.67 -0.40 -9.11
CA ARG A 60 1.97 -1.38 -9.94
C ARG A 60 0.46 -1.49 -9.67
N PRO A 61 -0.06 -1.44 -8.41
CA PRO A 61 -1.51 -1.46 -8.18
C PRO A 61 -2.27 -0.33 -8.88
N GLU A 62 -1.64 0.83 -9.12
CA GLU A 62 -2.23 1.90 -9.94
C GLU A 62 -2.19 1.54 -11.42
N SER A 63 -0.99 1.18 -11.94
CA SER A 63 -0.78 0.96 -13.38
C SER A 63 -1.61 -0.19 -13.94
N VAL A 64 -1.99 -1.19 -13.10
CA VAL A 64 -2.91 -2.28 -13.49
C VAL A 64 -4.38 -1.98 -13.22
N GLY A 65 -4.72 -0.77 -12.76
CA GLY A 65 -6.09 -0.34 -12.51
C GLY A 65 -6.71 -0.85 -11.21
N LEU A 66 -5.94 -1.47 -10.31
CA LEU A 66 -6.49 -2.06 -9.07
C LEU A 66 -6.98 -0.99 -8.10
N ILE A 67 -6.26 0.12 -7.96
CA ILE A 67 -6.68 1.23 -7.08
C ILE A 67 -7.99 1.86 -7.60
N ALA A 68 -8.12 2.04 -8.91
CA ALA A 68 -9.35 2.55 -9.53
C ALA A 68 -10.53 1.60 -9.29
N GLU A 69 -10.35 0.30 -9.51
CA GLU A 69 -11.37 -0.73 -9.25
C GLU A 69 -11.82 -0.73 -7.79
N CYS A 70 -10.88 -0.68 -6.85
CA CYS A 70 -11.19 -0.64 -5.43
C CYS A 70 -12.01 0.60 -5.08
N ARG A 71 -11.62 1.77 -5.57
CA ARG A 71 -12.31 3.05 -5.35
C ARG A 71 -13.75 3.02 -5.90
N GLU A 72 -13.93 2.54 -7.12
CA GLU A 72 -15.23 2.46 -7.79
C GLU A 72 -16.25 1.64 -6.99
N HIS A 73 -15.77 0.63 -6.29
CA HIS A 73 -16.61 -0.32 -5.57
C HIS A 73 -16.56 -0.21 -4.04
N GLY A 74 -15.99 0.86 -3.50
CA GLY A 74 -15.92 1.08 -2.05
C GLY A 74 -15.02 0.08 -1.30
N VAL A 75 -14.12 -0.63 -2.01
CA VAL A 75 -13.12 -1.52 -1.40
C VAL A 75 -11.92 -0.70 -0.98
N LEU A 76 -11.54 -0.74 0.30
CA LEU A 76 -10.44 0.06 0.82
C LEU A 76 -9.08 -0.60 0.55
N PRO A 77 -8.16 0.04 -0.21
CA PRO A 77 -6.79 -0.47 -0.33
C PRO A 77 -6.03 -0.27 0.98
N LEU A 78 -5.57 -1.36 1.61
CA LEU A 78 -4.66 -1.31 2.75
C LEU A 78 -3.23 -1.51 2.25
N ALA A 79 -2.41 -0.45 2.33
CA ALA A 79 -1.06 -0.46 1.78
C ALA A 79 -0.06 -1.03 2.78
N TYR A 80 0.40 -2.28 2.58
CA TYR A 80 1.52 -2.80 3.36
C TYR A 80 2.88 -2.42 2.74
N SER A 81 3.94 -2.44 3.55
CA SER A 81 5.26 -1.92 3.20
C SER A 81 5.25 -0.47 2.67
N PRO A 82 4.43 0.44 3.24
CA PRO A 82 4.14 1.77 2.67
C PRO A 82 5.38 2.66 2.57
N ILE A 83 6.41 2.40 3.40
CA ILE A 83 7.71 3.09 3.38
C ILE A 83 8.86 2.19 2.86
N GLY A 84 8.53 1.17 2.03
CA GLY A 84 9.51 0.27 1.41
C GLY A 84 10.42 -0.41 2.42
N GLN A 85 9.89 -0.90 3.54
CA GLN A 85 10.65 -1.48 4.66
C GLN A 85 11.75 -0.53 5.19
N GLY A 86 11.47 0.77 5.20
CA GLY A 86 12.36 1.82 5.70
C GLY A 86 13.27 2.44 4.63
N ARG A 87 13.21 2.02 3.36
CA ARG A 87 13.99 2.64 2.27
C ARG A 87 13.58 4.08 2.02
N LEU A 88 12.31 4.43 2.19
CA LEU A 88 11.79 5.79 2.01
C LEU A 88 11.97 6.70 3.23
N THR A 89 12.66 6.27 4.28
CA THR A 89 12.93 7.12 5.45
C THR A 89 14.12 8.05 5.28
N GLY A 90 14.96 7.80 4.26
CA GLY A 90 16.25 8.47 4.10
C GLY A 90 17.38 7.95 5.01
N LYS A 91 17.12 6.90 5.81
CA LYS A 91 18.13 6.24 6.63
C LYS A 91 19.14 5.42 5.81
N TYR A 92 18.67 4.83 4.71
CA TYR A 92 19.49 4.01 3.82
C TYR A 92 19.85 4.80 2.56
N SER A 93 20.96 4.44 1.96
CA SER A 93 21.45 4.99 0.71
C SER A 93 22.32 3.96 -0.04
N ALA A 94 22.82 4.30 -1.22
CA ALA A 94 23.76 3.44 -1.94
C ALA A 94 25.04 3.15 -1.12
N ALA A 95 25.49 4.11 -0.31
CA ALA A 95 26.65 3.96 0.57
C ALA A 95 26.33 3.23 1.89
N ASN A 96 25.05 3.20 2.30
CA ASN A 96 24.59 2.54 3.52
C ASN A 96 23.29 1.74 3.20
N PRO A 97 23.40 0.59 2.51
CA PRO A 97 22.23 -0.16 2.06
C PRO A 97 21.47 -0.82 3.22
N PRO A 98 20.17 -1.12 3.03
CA PRO A 98 19.39 -1.84 4.03
C PRO A 98 19.86 -3.29 4.17
N PRO A 99 19.58 -3.97 5.32
CA PRO A 99 19.86 -5.39 5.50
C PRO A 99 19.25 -6.25 4.39
N SER A 100 19.97 -7.30 3.95
CA SER A 100 19.54 -8.22 2.88
C SER A 100 18.25 -9.00 3.19
N SER A 101 17.89 -9.12 4.48
CA SER A 101 16.62 -9.72 4.92
C SER A 101 15.37 -8.91 4.51
N ARG A 102 15.52 -7.67 4.06
CA ARG A 102 14.41 -6.82 3.60
C ARG A 102 14.13 -7.06 2.12
N THR A 103 13.15 -7.92 1.84
CA THR A 103 12.86 -8.49 0.52
C THR A 103 11.75 -7.80 -0.27
N PHE A 104 10.96 -6.92 0.39
CA PHE A 104 9.92 -6.14 -0.28
C PHE A 104 10.47 -4.80 -0.80
N SER A 105 9.87 -4.29 -1.88
CA SER A 105 10.22 -2.99 -2.48
C SER A 105 11.72 -2.86 -2.80
N THR A 106 12.32 -3.95 -3.30
CA THR A 106 13.74 -3.99 -3.62
C THR A 106 14.01 -3.32 -4.96
N HIS A 107 14.84 -2.27 -4.93
CA HIS A 107 15.35 -1.55 -6.09
C HIS A 107 16.83 -1.22 -5.88
N PRO A 108 17.59 -0.92 -6.94
CA PRO A 108 18.91 -0.30 -6.79
C PRO A 108 18.80 0.95 -5.91
N MET A 109 19.64 1.06 -4.89
CA MET A 109 19.52 2.17 -3.93
C MET A 109 19.68 3.55 -4.59
N ALA A 110 20.45 3.65 -5.68
CA ALA A 110 20.54 4.90 -6.45
C ALA A 110 19.20 5.37 -7.04
N GLU A 111 18.29 4.45 -7.36
CA GLU A 111 16.91 4.81 -7.77
C GLU A 111 16.07 5.25 -6.58
N VAL A 112 16.20 4.55 -5.45
CA VAL A 112 15.53 4.90 -4.20
C VAL A 112 15.98 6.26 -3.69
N ASP A 113 17.28 6.56 -3.77
CA ASP A 113 17.85 7.85 -3.34
C ASP A 113 17.23 9.02 -4.11
N ARG A 114 16.92 8.85 -5.40
CA ARG A 114 16.20 9.86 -6.20
C ARG A 114 14.78 10.11 -5.68
N VAL A 115 14.05 9.05 -5.33
CA VAL A 115 12.71 9.18 -4.73
C VAL A 115 12.81 9.88 -3.36
N VAL A 116 13.77 9.51 -2.55
CA VAL A 116 14.00 10.12 -1.23
C VAL A 116 14.39 11.59 -1.33
N ALA A 117 15.14 11.99 -2.35
CA ALA A 117 15.45 13.40 -2.60
C ALA A 117 14.17 14.22 -2.82
N VAL A 118 13.26 13.76 -3.69
CA VAL A 118 11.96 14.43 -3.91
C VAL A 118 11.11 14.47 -2.64
N LEU A 119 11.10 13.39 -1.84
CA LEU A 119 10.41 13.37 -0.55
C LEU A 119 10.95 14.43 0.42
N ARG A 120 12.27 14.66 0.45
CA ARG A 120 12.90 15.71 1.26
C ARG A 120 12.53 17.09 0.80
N GLU A 121 12.70 17.37 -0.49
CA GLU A 121 12.35 18.67 -1.09
C GLU A 121 10.91 19.10 -0.77
N ILE A 122 9.96 18.15 -0.80
CA ILE A 122 8.56 18.42 -0.49
C ILE A 122 8.34 18.53 1.02
N GLY A 123 9.01 17.72 1.82
CA GLY A 123 8.77 17.68 3.28
C GLY A 123 9.45 18.81 4.05
N GLU A 124 10.66 19.22 3.66
CA GLU A 124 11.45 20.21 4.41
C GLU A 124 10.71 21.54 4.67
N PRO A 125 10.04 22.17 3.68
CA PRO A 125 9.31 23.42 3.92
C PRO A 125 8.16 23.28 4.92
N ALA A 126 7.57 22.08 5.02
CA ALA A 126 6.46 21.78 5.92
C ALA A 126 6.92 21.14 7.25
N GLY A 127 8.23 21.00 7.50
CA GLY A 127 8.78 20.32 8.66
C GLY A 127 8.42 18.82 8.72
N ARG A 128 8.26 18.17 7.56
CA ARG A 128 7.86 16.77 7.45
C ARG A 128 9.02 15.88 7.03
N THR A 129 9.10 14.70 7.62
CA THR A 129 10.10 13.71 7.25
C THR A 129 9.75 13.01 5.92
N PRO A 130 10.73 12.45 5.18
CA PRO A 130 10.47 11.68 3.97
C PRO A 130 9.43 10.55 4.17
N SER A 131 9.46 9.87 5.32
CA SER A 131 8.47 8.83 5.62
C SER A 131 7.05 9.39 5.80
N GLN A 132 6.91 10.56 6.42
CA GLN A 132 5.60 11.21 6.57
C GLN A 132 5.03 11.65 5.21
N VAL A 133 5.87 12.21 4.32
CA VAL A 133 5.46 12.55 2.95
C VAL A 133 5.06 11.31 2.16
N ALA A 134 5.83 10.22 2.25
CA ALA A 134 5.50 8.95 1.58
C ALA A 134 4.19 8.33 2.08
N LEU A 135 3.93 8.38 3.39
CA LEU A 135 2.66 7.93 3.97
C LEU A 135 1.49 8.85 3.56
N ARG A 136 1.71 10.17 3.57
CA ARG A 136 0.69 11.14 3.15
C ARG A 136 0.31 10.95 1.69
N TRP A 137 1.28 10.71 0.80
CA TRP A 137 1.01 10.41 -0.60
C TRP A 137 0.05 9.22 -0.77
N LEU A 138 0.20 8.13 0.00
CA LEU A 138 -0.73 7.01 -0.01
C LEU A 138 -2.14 7.41 0.41
N VAL A 139 -2.27 8.28 1.40
CA VAL A 139 -3.58 8.81 1.83
C VAL A 139 -4.22 9.64 0.71
N GLU A 140 -3.46 10.49 0.01
CA GLU A 140 -3.95 11.24 -1.16
C GLU A 140 -4.40 10.31 -2.29
N LYS A 141 -3.76 9.14 -2.43
CA LYS A 141 -4.17 8.10 -3.37
C LYS A 141 -5.42 7.32 -2.93
N GLY A 142 -5.99 7.62 -1.77
CA GLY A 142 -7.17 6.93 -1.22
C GLY A 142 -6.87 5.57 -0.64
N ALA A 143 -5.62 5.30 -0.27
CA ALA A 143 -5.21 4.08 0.43
C ALA A 143 -4.97 4.35 1.92
N VAL A 144 -5.12 3.34 2.75
CA VAL A 144 -4.74 3.38 4.17
C VAL A 144 -3.37 2.73 4.33
N PRO A 145 -2.31 3.49 4.60
CA PRO A 145 -1.00 2.91 4.88
C PRO A 145 -1.00 2.20 6.23
N ILE A 146 -0.37 1.02 6.29
CA ILE A 146 -0.15 0.25 7.51
C ILE A 146 1.36 0.15 7.82
N PRO A 147 1.99 1.27 8.25
CA PRO A 147 3.41 1.31 8.55
C PRO A 147 3.73 0.55 9.84
N GLY A 148 4.84 -0.21 9.82
CA GLY A 148 5.35 -0.86 11.03
C GLY A 148 5.91 0.17 12.03
N ALA A 149 5.67 -0.07 13.32
CA ALA A 149 6.28 0.66 14.42
C ALA A 149 6.78 -0.31 15.48
N LYS A 150 8.03 -0.17 15.93
CA LYS A 150 8.65 -1.02 16.97
C LYS A 150 8.63 -0.38 18.37
N HIS A 151 8.36 0.91 18.45
CA HIS A 151 8.26 1.71 19.68
C HIS A 151 7.40 2.94 19.45
N ALA A 152 6.94 3.57 20.52
CA ALA A 152 6.01 4.71 20.52
C ALA A 152 6.46 5.85 19.58
N GLY A 153 7.73 6.25 19.63
CA GLY A 153 8.25 7.32 18.78
C GLY A 153 8.11 7.04 17.26
N GLN A 154 8.17 5.78 16.82
CA GLN A 154 7.87 5.45 15.43
C GLN A 154 6.37 5.55 15.12
N ALA A 155 5.50 5.19 16.05
CA ALA A 155 4.06 5.35 15.89
C ALA A 155 3.68 6.83 15.78
N GLU A 156 4.24 7.68 16.64
CA GLU A 156 4.07 9.15 16.60
C GLU A 156 4.59 9.75 15.29
N GLN A 157 5.78 9.34 14.83
CA GLN A 157 6.31 9.76 13.53
C GLN A 157 5.38 9.36 12.38
N ASN A 158 4.86 8.14 12.38
CA ASN A 158 3.92 7.68 11.37
C ASN A 158 2.60 8.49 11.41
N ALA A 159 2.08 8.77 12.61
CA ALA A 159 0.88 9.59 12.81
C ALA A 159 1.07 11.04 12.30
N GLY A 160 2.29 11.54 12.28
CA GLY A 160 2.63 12.85 11.70
C GLY A 160 2.41 12.95 10.18
N ALA A 161 2.00 11.88 9.51
CA ALA A 161 1.50 11.90 8.13
C ALA A 161 0.04 12.43 8.04
N LEU A 162 -0.65 12.56 9.16
CA LEU A 162 -2.03 13.04 9.23
C LEU A 162 -2.10 14.54 9.55
N GLY A 163 -3.27 15.15 9.31
CA GLY A 163 -3.54 16.55 9.69
C GLY A 163 -2.99 17.61 8.73
N TRP A 164 -2.52 17.22 7.55
CA TRP A 164 -2.06 18.09 6.46
C TRP A 164 -2.29 17.41 5.11
N SER A 165 -2.08 18.12 4.00
CA SER A 165 -2.30 17.59 2.65
C SER A 165 -1.15 17.96 1.73
N LEU A 166 -0.91 17.11 0.72
CA LEU A 166 -0.07 17.44 -0.43
C LEU A 166 -0.88 18.23 -1.45
N THR A 167 -0.26 19.19 -2.11
CA THR A 167 -0.84 19.84 -3.28
C THR A 167 -0.87 18.88 -4.47
N ALA A 168 -1.72 19.16 -5.46
CA ALA A 168 -1.78 18.37 -6.69
C ALA A 168 -0.43 18.33 -7.44
N GLU A 169 0.33 19.43 -7.39
CA GLU A 169 1.67 19.49 -7.99
C GLU A 169 2.67 18.59 -7.25
N GLU A 170 2.67 18.61 -5.92
CA GLU A 170 3.51 17.72 -5.10
C GLU A 170 3.19 16.26 -5.33
N VAL A 171 1.89 15.90 -5.40
CA VAL A 171 1.46 14.54 -5.76
C VAL A 171 1.97 14.16 -7.15
N ALA A 172 1.85 15.04 -8.15
CA ALA A 172 2.34 14.77 -9.50
C ALA A 172 3.87 14.61 -9.55
N ARG A 173 4.64 15.40 -8.78
CA ARG A 173 6.10 15.24 -8.64
C ARG A 173 6.47 13.88 -8.03
N LEU A 174 5.76 13.46 -6.98
CA LEU A 174 5.95 12.15 -6.35
C LEU A 174 5.57 11.02 -7.31
N ASP A 175 4.48 11.17 -8.05
CA ASP A 175 4.05 10.22 -9.07
C ASP A 175 5.12 10.04 -10.17
N ALA A 176 5.75 11.11 -10.60
CA ALA A 176 6.81 11.08 -11.60
C ALA A 176 8.12 10.45 -11.09
N ALA A 177 8.42 10.58 -9.79
CA ALA A 177 9.60 10.00 -9.16
C ALA A 177 9.41 8.53 -8.74
N ALA A 178 8.17 8.09 -8.59
CA ALA A 178 7.84 6.77 -8.06
C ALA A 178 8.23 5.63 -9.01
N LEU A 179 8.47 4.45 -8.46
CA LEU A 179 8.89 3.25 -9.17
C LEU A 179 7.73 2.24 -9.29
N ASP A 180 7.66 1.53 -10.39
CA ASP A 180 6.56 0.57 -10.67
C ASP A 180 6.64 -0.70 -9.79
N GLY A 181 7.85 -1.01 -9.32
CA GLY A 181 8.15 -2.19 -8.54
C GLY A 181 8.79 -3.31 -9.37
N THR A 182 9.56 -4.16 -8.69
CA THR A 182 10.19 -5.33 -9.32
C THR A 182 9.19 -6.49 -9.39
N ARG A 183 9.31 -7.33 -10.43
CA ARG A 183 8.51 -8.56 -10.61
C ARG A 183 9.37 -9.79 -10.44
N THR A 184 9.77 -10.10 -9.22
CA THR A 184 10.43 -11.38 -8.91
C THR A 184 9.44 -12.55 -9.09
N LEU A 185 9.95 -13.77 -9.32
CA LEU A 185 9.11 -14.98 -9.42
C LEU A 185 8.23 -15.16 -8.17
N ARG A 186 8.78 -14.89 -6.98
CA ARG A 186 8.05 -14.93 -5.70
C ARG A 186 6.90 -13.93 -5.66
N GLN A 187 7.10 -12.70 -6.14
CA GLN A 187 6.05 -11.69 -6.20
C GLN A 187 4.92 -12.09 -7.16
N ARG A 188 5.24 -12.77 -8.28
CA ARG A 188 4.22 -13.27 -9.22
C ARG A 188 3.30 -14.33 -8.61
N ILE A 189 3.79 -15.10 -7.64
CA ILE A 189 3.03 -16.17 -6.97
C ILE A 189 2.13 -15.61 -5.87
N TRP A 190 2.58 -14.57 -5.15
CA TRP A 190 1.92 -14.06 -3.94
C TRP A 190 1.25 -12.70 -4.10
N GLN A 191 1.61 -11.95 -5.12
CA GLN A 191 1.13 -10.58 -5.36
C GLN A 191 0.53 -10.50 -6.75
N HIS A 192 -0.77 -10.71 -6.84
CA HIS A 192 -1.50 -10.71 -8.11
C HIS A 192 -1.93 -9.29 -8.54
N GLY A 193 -1.88 -8.33 -7.62
CA GLY A 193 -2.19 -6.90 -7.85
C GLY A 193 -0.98 -6.02 -8.16
#